data_85e3d8ba1bd2225b6e17872f05655529
#
_entry.id   85e3d8ba1bd2225b6e17872f05655529
#
_cell.length_a   1.000
_cell.length_b   1.000
_cell.length_c   1.000
_cell.angle_alpha   90.00
_cell.angle_beta   90.00
_cell.angle_gamma   90.00
#
_symmetry.space_group_name_H-M   'P 1'
#
loop_
_entity.id
_entity.type
_entity.pdbx_description
1 polymer ?
#
loop_
_entity_poly.entity_id
_entity_poly.type
_entity_poly.pdbx_seq_one_letter_code
_entity_poly.pdbx_strand_id
1 'polypeptide(L)'
;EWFGHPRGLFVCFATEMWERFSFYGMKYLLVLFLVQHHLFSDGEALRILGAYAALVYAMPLLGGIVSDRYLGQTKAVKLGGILLVLGHCAMAFEGVPATQDIAGEVVRDDQAITVFYFALALIVVGVGLLKPNISTVVGRLYGDNDPRRDGGFTIFYMGINIGAASASLLCGWLASAYGWAYGFGAAGIGMLIGLIVFSLGQDWLEGHGDPADPTVLKQPASASLGLLNVENTISVYSVLSVFVIWIVLQQPNGVGFMLPAVAALFLAWFVWLLATQCDSEERGKMSALFFLIVISTVFWSMFEQSGGSMTLFADRATDLTLFGMELTAAQFGSANAIFIILLSPIFALMWPALLSNNIEPSTPAKFGLGIVQVGLGFGALLIGLNNPDSAGLVSAWWLVLAYFLHTSAELCLSPIGLSAVTKLSIARYVGVMMGAWFLASAYGSYL
;
A
#
# COMPACT_ATOMS: atom_id res chain seq x y z
N GLU A 1 -10.39 15.30 24.61
CA GLU A 1 -9.00 15.20 24.19
C GLU A 1 -8.26 14.11 24.98
N TRP A 2 -7.25 13.45 24.32
CA TRP A 2 -6.29 12.57 24.95
C TRP A 2 -4.88 13.02 24.55
N PHE A 3 -3.96 13.08 25.51
CA PHE A 3 -2.57 13.52 25.28
C PHE A 3 -2.47 14.85 24.48
N GLY A 4 -3.42 15.76 24.69
CA GLY A 4 -3.46 17.04 23.99
C GLY A 4 -4.04 17.01 22.56
N HIS A 5 -4.53 15.88 22.08
CA HIS A 5 -5.11 15.68 20.76
C HIS A 5 -6.59 15.30 20.81
N PRO A 6 -7.37 15.54 19.72
CA PRO A 6 -8.75 15.09 19.61
C PRO A 6 -8.86 13.56 19.81
N ARG A 7 -9.91 13.09 20.49
CA ARG A 7 -10.11 11.64 20.70
C ARG A 7 -10.26 10.86 19.39
N GLY A 8 -10.86 11.48 18.39
CA GLY A 8 -11.01 10.91 17.05
C GLY A 8 -9.68 10.51 16.39
N LEU A 9 -8.58 11.20 16.70
CA LEU A 9 -7.25 10.81 16.23
C LEU A 9 -6.90 9.38 16.64
N PHE A 10 -7.19 8.99 17.89
CA PHE A 10 -6.83 7.66 18.40
C PHE A 10 -7.72 6.57 17.82
N VAL A 11 -8.97 6.91 17.44
CA VAL A 11 -9.82 6.02 16.64
C VAL A 11 -9.21 5.78 15.27
N CYS A 12 -8.83 6.85 14.57
CA CYS A 12 -8.19 6.75 13.26
C CYS A 12 -6.83 6.03 13.34
N PHE A 13 -6.00 6.34 14.35
CA PHE A 13 -4.73 5.67 14.62
C PHE A 13 -4.91 4.15 14.77
N ALA A 14 -5.82 3.73 15.67
CA ALA A 14 -6.02 2.31 15.92
C ALA A 14 -6.64 1.60 14.71
N THR A 15 -7.56 2.24 14.00
CA THR A 15 -8.16 1.69 12.79
C THR A 15 -7.11 1.48 11.69
N GLU A 16 -6.28 2.50 11.43
CA GLU A 16 -5.21 2.41 10.43
C GLU A 16 -4.14 1.40 10.85
N MET A 17 -3.76 1.36 12.12
CA MET A 17 -2.83 0.37 12.65
C MET A 17 -3.30 -1.06 12.36
N TRP A 18 -4.57 -1.37 12.62
CA TRP A 18 -5.12 -2.70 12.36
C TRP A 18 -5.34 -2.97 10.88
N GLU A 19 -5.67 -1.96 10.09
CA GLU A 19 -5.75 -2.10 8.63
C GLU A 19 -4.36 -2.38 8.05
N ARG A 20 -3.33 -1.66 8.48
CA ARG A 20 -1.94 -1.92 8.08
C ARG A 20 -1.46 -3.29 8.58
N PHE A 21 -1.84 -3.70 9.78
CA PHE A 21 -1.62 -5.06 10.26
C PHE A 21 -2.19 -6.09 9.30
N SER A 22 -3.44 -5.94 8.88
CA SER A 22 -4.06 -6.90 7.95
C SER A 22 -3.38 -6.90 6.58
N PHE A 23 -3.05 -5.75 6.04
CA PHE A 23 -2.41 -5.61 4.73
C PHE A 23 -1.00 -6.22 4.70
N TYR A 24 -0.14 -5.84 5.63
CA TYR A 24 1.24 -6.35 5.66
C TYR A 24 1.32 -7.80 6.15
N GLY A 25 0.40 -8.23 7.00
CA GLY A 25 0.26 -9.64 7.41
C GLY A 25 -0.02 -10.56 6.22
N MET A 26 -0.77 -10.08 5.22
CA MET A 26 -1.03 -10.81 3.99
C MET A 26 0.09 -10.61 2.95
N LYS A 27 0.61 -9.39 2.77
CA LYS A 27 1.53 -9.02 1.69
C LYS A 27 2.76 -9.95 1.60
N TYR A 28 3.43 -10.18 2.72
CA TYR A 28 4.66 -11.00 2.75
C TYR A 28 4.41 -12.50 2.77
N LEU A 29 3.19 -12.94 3.07
CA LEU A 29 2.78 -14.35 2.92
C LEU A 29 2.37 -14.68 1.49
N LEU A 30 1.88 -13.70 0.73
CA LEU A 30 1.18 -13.93 -0.53
C LEU A 30 2.03 -14.66 -1.57
N VAL A 31 3.28 -14.21 -1.82
CA VAL A 31 4.15 -14.85 -2.80
C VAL A 31 4.56 -16.25 -2.36
N LEU A 32 4.84 -16.45 -1.07
CA LEU A 32 5.20 -17.75 -0.52
C LEU A 32 4.02 -18.73 -0.62
N PHE A 33 2.80 -18.29 -0.30
CA PHE A 33 1.58 -19.08 -0.43
C PHE A 33 1.36 -19.55 -1.88
N LEU A 34 1.51 -18.65 -2.85
CA LEU A 34 1.37 -18.98 -4.26
C LEU A 34 2.39 -20.04 -4.71
N VAL A 35 3.65 -19.90 -4.30
CA VAL A 35 4.72 -20.79 -4.76
C VAL A 35 4.74 -22.10 -3.96
N GLN A 36 4.58 -22.06 -2.64
CA GLN A 36 4.76 -23.24 -1.78
C GLN A 36 3.46 -24.07 -1.65
N HIS A 37 2.29 -23.42 -1.60
CA HIS A 37 1.03 -24.12 -1.40
C HIS A 37 0.31 -24.44 -2.73
N HIS A 38 0.32 -23.50 -3.67
CA HIS A 38 -0.36 -23.66 -4.95
C HIS A 38 0.58 -23.98 -6.12
N LEU A 39 1.89 -24.10 -5.88
CA LEU A 39 2.91 -24.47 -6.88
C LEU A 39 2.85 -23.61 -8.16
N PHE A 40 2.58 -22.31 -8.02
CA PHE A 40 2.80 -21.37 -9.11
C PHE A 40 4.30 -21.21 -9.36
N SER A 41 4.69 -21.02 -10.60
CA SER A 41 6.06 -20.60 -10.91
C SER A 41 6.31 -19.19 -10.35
N ASP A 42 7.57 -18.86 -10.07
CA ASP A 42 7.96 -17.55 -9.55
C ASP A 42 7.43 -16.42 -10.41
N GLY A 43 7.57 -16.57 -11.74
CA GLY A 43 7.08 -15.54 -12.68
C GLY A 43 5.57 -15.37 -12.68
N GLU A 44 4.79 -16.43 -12.45
CA GLU A 44 3.33 -16.32 -12.30
C GLU A 44 2.96 -15.68 -10.96
N ALA A 45 3.58 -16.12 -9.86
CA ALA A 45 3.33 -15.57 -8.53
C ALA A 45 3.67 -14.07 -8.46
N LEU A 46 4.80 -13.65 -9.02
CA LEU A 46 5.21 -12.26 -9.07
C LEU A 46 4.27 -11.40 -9.96
N ARG A 47 3.78 -11.95 -11.09
CA ARG A 47 2.77 -11.24 -11.90
C ARG A 47 1.44 -11.07 -11.18
N ILE A 48 0.98 -12.08 -10.44
CA ILE A 48 -0.24 -11.98 -9.61
C ILE A 48 -0.05 -10.91 -8.53
N LEU A 49 1.07 -10.96 -7.82
CA LEU A 49 1.42 -9.99 -6.78
C LEU A 49 1.49 -8.56 -7.36
N GLY A 50 2.15 -8.39 -8.50
CA GLY A 50 2.27 -7.09 -9.18
C GLY A 50 0.92 -6.54 -9.65
N ALA A 51 0.07 -7.39 -10.25
CA ALA A 51 -1.27 -6.99 -10.65
C ALA A 51 -2.15 -6.59 -9.46
N TYR A 52 -2.10 -7.37 -8.38
CA TYR A 52 -2.78 -7.05 -7.13
C TYR A 52 -2.31 -5.71 -6.55
N ALA A 53 -1.00 -5.53 -6.40
CA ALA A 53 -0.41 -4.31 -5.83
C ALA A 53 -0.77 -3.07 -6.67
N ALA A 54 -0.66 -3.16 -8.00
CA ALA A 54 -1.05 -2.08 -8.89
C ALA A 54 -2.50 -1.64 -8.69
N LEU A 55 -3.43 -2.59 -8.59
CA LEU A 55 -4.85 -2.29 -8.37
C LEU A 55 -5.10 -1.71 -6.97
N VAL A 56 -4.42 -2.21 -5.93
CA VAL A 56 -4.49 -1.66 -4.57
C VAL A 56 -4.05 -0.19 -4.51
N TYR A 57 -3.02 0.18 -5.27
CA TYR A 57 -2.55 1.58 -5.32
C TYR A 57 -3.40 2.46 -6.24
N ALA A 58 -4.07 1.91 -7.24
CA ALA A 58 -4.94 2.66 -8.15
C ALA A 58 -6.35 2.92 -7.57
N MET A 59 -6.93 1.95 -6.87
CA MET A 59 -8.32 2.04 -6.36
C MET A 59 -8.60 3.19 -5.38
N PRO A 60 -7.66 3.64 -4.52
CA PRO A 60 -7.88 4.79 -3.65
C PRO A 60 -8.28 6.07 -4.37
N LEU A 61 -7.87 6.27 -5.62
CA LEU A 61 -8.30 7.40 -6.42
C LEU A 61 -9.80 7.40 -6.65
N LEU A 62 -10.37 6.24 -7.00
CA LEU A 62 -11.81 6.08 -7.23
C LEU A 62 -12.60 6.17 -5.92
N GLY A 63 -12.10 5.52 -4.86
CA GLY A 63 -12.73 5.55 -3.55
C GLY A 63 -12.78 6.96 -2.94
N GLY A 64 -11.71 7.76 -3.12
CA GLY A 64 -11.68 9.15 -2.72
C GLY A 64 -12.73 10.00 -3.44
N ILE A 65 -12.84 9.87 -4.77
CA ILE A 65 -13.86 10.60 -5.56
C ILE A 65 -15.29 10.25 -5.09
N VAL A 66 -15.56 8.98 -4.85
CA VAL A 66 -16.89 8.52 -4.42
C VAL A 66 -17.24 9.05 -3.03
N SER A 67 -16.28 9.04 -2.11
CA SER A 67 -16.50 9.54 -0.76
C SER A 67 -16.67 11.05 -0.70
N ASP A 68 -15.82 11.80 -1.42
CA ASP A 68 -15.85 13.26 -1.39
C ASP A 68 -17.14 13.83 -2.00
N ARG A 69 -17.63 13.18 -3.07
CA ARG A 69 -18.83 13.68 -3.76
C ARG A 69 -20.16 13.24 -3.13
N TYR A 70 -20.18 12.04 -2.54
CA TYR A 70 -21.45 11.40 -2.17
C TYR A 70 -21.45 10.82 -0.78
N LEU A 71 -20.63 9.77 -0.55
CA LEU A 71 -20.79 8.85 0.58
C LEU A 71 -20.37 9.45 1.92
N GLY A 72 -19.43 10.40 1.90
CA GLY A 72 -18.70 10.85 3.08
C GLY A 72 -17.64 9.85 3.51
N GLN A 73 -16.62 10.32 4.22
CA GLN A 73 -15.46 9.49 4.59
C GLN A 73 -15.84 8.38 5.57
N THR A 74 -16.68 8.67 6.55
CA THR A 74 -17.09 7.73 7.60
C THR A 74 -17.77 6.48 7.02
N LYS A 75 -18.71 6.68 6.09
CA LYS A 75 -19.41 5.55 5.43
C LYS A 75 -18.49 4.78 4.49
N ALA A 76 -17.61 5.49 3.76
CA ALA A 76 -16.63 4.87 2.88
C ALA A 76 -15.65 3.98 3.66
N VAL A 77 -15.13 4.46 4.80
CA VAL A 77 -14.25 3.68 5.69
C VAL A 77 -14.98 2.43 6.21
N LYS A 78 -16.25 2.53 6.62
CA LYS A 78 -17.02 1.37 7.08
C LYS A 78 -17.23 0.33 5.97
N LEU A 79 -17.68 0.77 4.80
CA LEU A 79 -17.92 -0.12 3.67
C LEU A 79 -16.60 -0.79 3.24
N GLY A 80 -15.53 -0.01 3.13
CA GLY A 80 -14.19 -0.53 2.84
C GLY A 80 -13.70 -1.52 3.90
N GLY A 81 -13.90 -1.22 5.17
CA GLY A 81 -13.57 -2.09 6.30
C GLY A 81 -14.32 -3.43 6.27
N ILE A 82 -15.60 -3.43 5.93
CA ILE A 82 -16.40 -4.66 5.77
C ILE A 82 -15.83 -5.52 4.63
N LEU A 83 -15.55 -4.92 3.47
CA LEU A 83 -14.97 -5.64 2.33
C LEU A 83 -13.60 -6.22 2.67
N LEU A 84 -12.76 -5.47 3.41
CA LEU A 84 -11.45 -5.94 3.87
C LEU A 84 -11.58 -7.13 4.83
N VAL A 85 -12.49 -7.08 5.81
CA VAL A 85 -12.72 -8.20 6.72
C VAL A 85 -13.15 -9.44 5.93
N LEU A 86 -14.10 -9.30 5.02
CA LEU A 86 -14.55 -10.42 4.18
C LEU A 86 -13.41 -10.96 3.30
N GLY A 87 -12.60 -10.08 2.71
CA GLY A 87 -11.46 -10.46 1.89
C GLY A 87 -10.40 -11.22 2.68
N HIS A 88 -9.97 -10.70 3.82
CA HIS A 88 -8.96 -11.39 4.65
C HIS A 88 -9.49 -12.69 5.27
N CYS A 89 -10.78 -12.76 5.64
CA CYS A 89 -11.39 -14.01 6.06
C CYS A 89 -11.44 -15.04 4.91
N ALA A 90 -11.74 -14.59 3.69
CA ALA A 90 -11.74 -15.48 2.52
C ALA A 90 -10.31 -15.96 2.19
N MET A 91 -9.27 -15.15 2.41
CA MET A 91 -7.86 -15.58 2.28
C MET A 91 -7.50 -16.73 3.22
N ALA A 92 -8.16 -16.86 4.37
CA ALA A 92 -7.95 -17.98 5.29
C ALA A 92 -8.48 -19.33 4.75
N PHE A 93 -9.22 -19.31 3.64
CA PHE A 93 -9.60 -20.53 2.93
C PHE A 93 -8.46 -20.96 2.00
N GLU A 94 -7.48 -21.70 2.57
CA GLU A 94 -6.27 -22.10 1.85
C GLU A 94 -6.50 -23.22 0.82
N GLY A 95 -7.54 -24.03 0.98
CA GLY A 95 -7.82 -25.18 0.14
C GLY A 95 -6.83 -26.33 0.33
N VAL A 96 -6.83 -27.27 -0.61
CA VAL A 96 -5.90 -28.40 -0.61
C VAL A 96 -4.58 -27.97 -1.28
N PRO A 97 -3.41 -28.32 -0.69
CA PRO A 97 -2.12 -28.07 -1.32
C PRO A 97 -2.06 -28.65 -2.74
N ALA A 98 -1.53 -27.89 -3.68
CA ALA A 98 -1.32 -28.38 -5.03
C ALA A 98 -0.32 -29.54 -5.05
N THR A 99 -0.53 -30.47 -5.95
CA THR A 99 0.34 -31.64 -6.16
C THR A 99 0.85 -31.66 -7.58
N GLN A 100 2.03 -32.28 -7.78
CA GLN A 100 2.57 -32.53 -9.09
C GLN A 100 2.38 -34.00 -9.43
N ASP A 101 1.77 -34.29 -10.58
CA ASP A 101 1.56 -35.67 -11.03
C ASP A 101 2.86 -36.29 -11.59
N ILE A 102 2.81 -37.56 -11.97
CA ILE A 102 3.96 -38.32 -12.52
C ILE A 102 4.45 -37.72 -13.85
N ALA A 103 3.57 -37.03 -14.60
CA ALA A 103 3.91 -36.35 -15.85
C ALA A 103 4.52 -34.97 -15.63
N GLY A 104 4.56 -34.49 -14.37
CA GLY A 104 5.05 -33.17 -14.01
C GLY A 104 3.97 -32.08 -14.11
N GLU A 105 2.71 -32.43 -14.37
CA GLU A 105 1.59 -31.47 -14.39
C GLU A 105 1.18 -31.09 -12.96
N VAL A 106 0.92 -29.79 -12.74
CA VAL A 106 0.51 -29.27 -11.44
C VAL A 106 -1.02 -29.30 -11.37
N VAL A 107 -1.55 -30.06 -10.40
CA VAL A 107 -2.96 -30.14 -10.10
C VAL A 107 -3.26 -29.24 -8.91
N ARG A 108 -4.11 -28.24 -9.11
CA ARG A 108 -4.52 -27.23 -8.11
C ARG A 108 -5.97 -27.42 -7.71
N ASP A 109 -6.29 -26.93 -6.52
CA ASP A 109 -7.69 -26.79 -6.07
C ASP A 109 -8.31 -25.57 -6.75
N ASP A 110 -9.10 -25.79 -7.79
CA ASP A 110 -9.75 -24.73 -8.57
C ASP A 110 -10.70 -23.89 -7.72
N GLN A 111 -11.34 -24.47 -6.70
CA GLN A 111 -12.21 -23.75 -5.80
C GLN A 111 -11.39 -22.79 -4.92
N ALA A 112 -10.27 -23.27 -4.36
CA ALA A 112 -9.39 -22.44 -3.56
C ALA A 112 -8.80 -21.28 -4.38
N ILE A 113 -8.37 -21.53 -5.61
CA ILE A 113 -7.87 -20.48 -6.52
C ILE A 113 -8.96 -19.46 -6.84
N THR A 114 -10.19 -19.91 -7.07
CA THR A 114 -11.34 -19.02 -7.31
C THR A 114 -11.60 -18.11 -6.12
N VAL A 115 -11.63 -18.68 -4.89
CA VAL A 115 -11.82 -17.94 -3.64
C VAL A 115 -10.64 -16.99 -3.38
N PHE A 116 -9.41 -17.42 -3.65
CA PHE A 116 -8.21 -16.61 -3.53
C PHE A 116 -8.30 -15.32 -4.36
N TYR A 117 -8.60 -15.40 -5.66
CA TYR A 117 -8.76 -14.22 -6.50
C TYR A 117 -9.92 -13.33 -6.06
N PHE A 118 -11.03 -13.94 -5.60
CA PHE A 118 -12.16 -13.18 -5.07
C PHE A 118 -11.80 -12.45 -3.77
N ALA A 119 -11.04 -13.09 -2.89
CA ALA A 119 -10.51 -12.46 -1.67
C ALA A 119 -9.62 -11.25 -1.99
N LEU A 120 -8.69 -11.39 -2.94
CA LEU A 120 -7.86 -10.27 -3.40
C LEU A 120 -8.72 -9.12 -3.97
N ALA A 121 -9.78 -9.42 -4.73
CA ALA A 121 -10.68 -8.41 -5.27
C ALA A 121 -11.43 -7.63 -4.17
N LEU A 122 -11.91 -8.34 -3.15
CA LEU A 122 -12.53 -7.72 -1.96
C LEU A 122 -11.54 -6.77 -1.26
N ILE A 123 -10.29 -7.21 -1.10
CA ILE A 123 -9.24 -6.41 -0.45
C ILE A 123 -8.93 -5.16 -1.30
N VAL A 124 -8.77 -5.28 -2.62
CA VAL A 124 -8.50 -4.17 -3.53
C VAL A 124 -9.57 -3.09 -3.42
N VAL A 125 -10.85 -3.47 -3.51
CA VAL A 125 -11.97 -2.52 -3.42
C VAL A 125 -12.08 -1.94 -2.01
N GLY A 126 -11.88 -2.79 -0.99
CA GLY A 126 -11.91 -2.37 0.42
C GLY A 126 -10.84 -1.33 0.75
N VAL A 127 -9.59 -1.56 0.36
CA VAL A 127 -8.48 -0.58 0.50
C VAL A 127 -8.80 0.71 -0.24
N GLY A 128 -9.35 0.59 -1.46
CA GLY A 128 -9.75 1.75 -2.26
C GLY A 128 -10.71 2.67 -1.53
N LEU A 129 -11.67 2.12 -0.80
CA LEU A 129 -12.66 2.90 -0.03
C LEU A 129 -12.13 3.36 1.34
N LEU A 130 -11.30 2.58 2.03
CA LEU A 130 -10.85 2.91 3.38
C LEU A 130 -9.67 3.88 3.38
N LYS A 131 -8.60 3.54 2.67
CA LYS A 131 -7.29 4.19 2.79
C LYS A 131 -7.28 5.70 2.53
N PRO A 132 -7.89 6.25 1.45
CA PRO A 132 -7.87 7.68 1.20
C PRO A 132 -8.71 8.45 2.22
N ASN A 133 -9.72 7.80 2.78
CA ASN A 133 -10.73 8.45 3.58
C ASN A 133 -10.35 8.61 5.05
N ILE A 134 -9.66 7.62 5.63
CA ILE A 134 -9.26 7.69 7.03
C ILE A 134 -8.24 8.82 7.29
N SER A 135 -7.28 9.02 6.38
CA SER A 135 -6.32 10.12 6.48
C SER A 135 -6.99 11.49 6.28
N THR A 136 -8.03 11.57 5.45
CA THR A 136 -8.85 12.78 5.28
C THR A 136 -9.58 13.12 6.58
N VAL A 137 -10.15 12.14 7.27
CA VAL A 137 -10.77 12.34 8.59
C VAL A 137 -9.77 12.90 9.59
N VAL A 138 -8.56 12.33 9.67
CA VAL A 138 -7.49 12.85 10.55
C VAL A 138 -7.22 14.32 10.27
N GLY A 139 -7.11 14.72 8.99
CA GLY A 139 -6.90 16.11 8.62
C GLY A 139 -8.02 17.06 9.04
N ARG A 140 -9.27 16.57 9.03
CA ARG A 140 -10.47 17.37 9.40
C ARG A 140 -10.69 17.49 10.90
N LEU A 141 -10.07 16.63 11.74
CA LEU A 141 -10.12 16.73 13.19
C LEU A 141 -9.39 17.98 13.74
N TYR A 142 -8.58 18.63 12.91
CA TYR A 142 -7.82 19.83 13.26
C TYR A 142 -8.31 21.01 12.41
N GLY A 143 -8.44 22.17 13.02
CA GLY A 143 -8.70 23.41 12.28
C GLY A 143 -7.52 23.77 11.36
N ASP A 144 -7.79 24.61 10.35
CA ASP A 144 -6.80 24.95 9.29
C ASP A 144 -5.46 25.48 9.81
N ASN A 145 -5.44 26.12 10.98
CA ASN A 145 -4.23 26.69 11.59
C ASN A 145 -3.90 26.05 12.96
N ASP A 146 -4.38 24.84 13.23
CA ASP A 146 -4.08 24.17 14.49
C ASP A 146 -2.62 23.67 14.49
N PRO A 147 -1.73 24.20 15.36
CA PRO A 147 -0.32 23.80 15.38
C PRO A 147 -0.10 22.33 15.77
N ARG A 148 -1.10 21.66 16.33
CA ARG A 148 -1.05 20.24 16.73
C ARG A 148 -1.27 19.28 15.57
N ARG A 149 -1.72 19.78 14.41
CA ARG A 149 -2.08 18.97 13.24
C ARG A 149 -0.92 18.08 12.78
N ASP A 150 0.29 18.62 12.66
CA ASP A 150 1.47 17.86 12.23
C ASP A 150 1.85 16.77 13.23
N GLY A 151 1.74 17.07 14.54
CA GLY A 151 1.91 16.07 15.61
C GLY A 151 0.87 14.95 15.51
N GLY A 152 -0.38 15.29 15.21
CA GLY A 152 -1.46 14.33 14.99
C GLY A 152 -1.18 13.38 13.81
N PHE A 153 -0.72 13.91 12.69
CA PHE A 153 -0.30 13.08 11.55
C PHE A 153 0.91 12.20 11.87
N THR A 154 1.84 12.68 12.71
CA THR A 154 2.98 11.88 13.17
C THR A 154 2.52 10.68 14.00
N ILE A 155 1.57 10.89 14.93
CA ILE A 155 0.97 9.81 15.72
C ILE A 155 0.25 8.82 14.80
N PHE A 156 -0.55 9.31 13.85
CA PHE A 156 -1.24 8.47 12.88
C PHE A 156 -0.27 7.61 12.05
N TYR A 157 0.82 8.22 11.56
CA TYR A 157 1.86 7.52 10.80
C TYR A 157 2.62 6.47 11.64
N MET A 158 2.82 6.73 12.93
CA MET A 158 3.39 5.75 13.85
C MET A 158 2.50 4.49 13.93
N GLY A 159 1.17 4.65 13.94
CA GLY A 159 0.22 3.52 13.90
C GLY A 159 0.42 2.64 12.68
N ILE A 160 0.63 3.24 11.50
CA ILE A 160 0.92 2.52 10.25
C ILE A 160 2.10 1.56 10.44
N ASN A 161 3.20 2.06 10.99
CA ASN A 161 4.43 1.30 11.11
C ASN A 161 4.39 0.27 12.24
N ILE A 162 3.70 0.55 13.35
CA ILE A 162 3.46 -0.45 14.40
C ILE A 162 2.63 -1.60 13.84
N GLY A 163 1.56 -1.31 13.10
CA GLY A 163 0.75 -2.31 12.44
C GLY A 163 1.55 -3.17 11.48
N ALA A 164 2.35 -2.55 10.60
CA ALA A 164 3.16 -3.24 9.62
C ALA A 164 4.24 -4.15 10.25
N ALA A 165 4.96 -3.65 11.27
CA ALA A 165 6.00 -4.42 11.94
C ALA A 165 5.41 -5.63 12.69
N SER A 166 4.36 -5.41 13.50
CA SER A 166 3.72 -6.47 14.27
C SER A 166 3.06 -7.53 13.38
N ALA A 167 2.50 -7.11 12.25
CA ALA A 167 1.85 -7.99 11.30
C ALA A 167 2.80 -9.04 10.70
N SER A 168 3.90 -8.59 10.11
CA SER A 168 4.87 -9.51 9.47
C SER A 168 5.46 -10.49 10.49
N LEU A 169 5.72 -10.02 11.72
CA LEU A 169 6.21 -10.88 12.80
C LEU A 169 5.18 -11.93 13.21
N LEU A 170 3.93 -11.52 13.49
CA LEU A 170 2.91 -12.42 14.02
C LEU A 170 2.34 -13.32 12.92
N CYS A 171 1.90 -12.77 11.80
CA CYS A 171 1.28 -13.54 10.72
C CYS A 171 2.28 -14.48 10.05
N GLY A 172 3.56 -14.05 9.89
CA GLY A 172 4.63 -14.90 9.40
C GLY A 172 4.91 -16.09 10.31
N TRP A 173 4.97 -15.85 11.61
CA TRP A 173 5.13 -16.93 12.60
C TRP A 173 3.94 -17.88 12.61
N LEU A 174 2.71 -17.37 12.63
CA LEU A 174 1.50 -18.20 12.63
C LEU A 174 1.40 -19.07 11.37
N ALA A 175 1.71 -18.52 10.20
CA ALA A 175 1.69 -19.27 8.95
C ALA A 175 2.71 -20.42 8.97
N SER A 176 3.90 -20.16 9.47
CA SER A 176 4.95 -21.19 9.57
C SER A 176 4.66 -22.27 10.63
N ALA A 177 4.13 -21.86 11.80
CA ALA A 177 3.93 -22.78 12.92
C ALA A 177 2.62 -23.60 12.83
N TYR A 178 1.56 -23.01 12.22
CA TYR A 178 0.22 -23.60 12.24
C TYR A 178 -0.44 -23.72 10.85
N GLY A 179 0.14 -23.12 9.81
CA GLY A 179 -0.37 -23.15 8.44
C GLY A 179 -0.89 -21.80 7.94
N TRP A 180 -1.08 -21.71 6.63
CA TRP A 180 -1.43 -20.46 5.94
C TRP A 180 -2.75 -19.84 6.44
N ALA A 181 -3.77 -20.67 6.70
CA ALA A 181 -5.05 -20.22 7.23
C ALA A 181 -4.91 -19.41 8.53
N TYR A 182 -3.97 -19.77 9.40
CA TYR A 182 -3.74 -19.04 10.65
C TYR A 182 -3.06 -17.69 10.42
N GLY A 183 -2.09 -17.63 9.50
CA GLY A 183 -1.43 -16.38 9.13
C GLY A 183 -2.40 -15.38 8.51
N PHE A 184 -3.16 -15.80 7.51
CA PHE A 184 -4.18 -14.96 6.86
C PHE A 184 -5.38 -14.67 7.77
N GLY A 185 -5.80 -15.65 8.58
CA GLY A 185 -6.86 -15.48 9.57
C GLY A 185 -6.54 -14.43 10.62
N ALA A 186 -5.28 -14.39 11.10
CA ALA A 186 -4.83 -13.35 12.01
C ALA A 186 -4.93 -11.95 11.39
N ALA A 187 -4.57 -11.82 10.10
CA ALA A 187 -4.76 -10.57 9.37
C ALA A 187 -6.24 -10.17 9.31
N GLY A 188 -7.15 -11.14 9.08
CA GLY A 188 -8.60 -10.93 9.08
C GLY A 188 -9.13 -10.49 10.45
N ILE A 189 -8.67 -11.12 11.52
CA ILE A 189 -9.03 -10.73 12.90
C ILE A 189 -8.55 -9.31 13.19
N GLY A 190 -7.31 -8.96 12.80
CA GLY A 190 -6.80 -7.61 12.94
C GLY A 190 -7.69 -6.57 12.25
N MET A 191 -8.10 -6.83 11.01
CA MET A 191 -9.01 -5.94 10.29
C MET A 191 -10.39 -5.83 10.96
N LEU A 192 -10.91 -6.92 11.48
CA LEU A 192 -12.18 -6.93 12.22
C LEU A 192 -12.09 -6.05 13.47
N ILE A 193 -10.99 -6.14 14.23
CA ILE A 193 -10.75 -5.27 15.38
C ILE A 193 -10.71 -3.80 14.94
N GLY A 194 -10.00 -3.47 13.85
CA GLY A 194 -9.97 -2.12 13.29
C GLY A 194 -11.35 -1.59 12.92
N LEU A 195 -12.19 -2.42 12.29
CA LEU A 195 -13.57 -2.07 11.92
C LEU A 195 -14.45 -1.85 13.17
N ILE A 196 -14.30 -2.69 14.20
CA ILE A 196 -15.02 -2.54 15.48
C ILE A 196 -14.60 -1.23 16.16
N VAL A 197 -13.31 -0.96 16.27
CA VAL A 197 -12.78 0.28 16.87
C VAL A 197 -13.34 1.50 16.14
N PHE A 198 -13.31 1.51 14.81
CA PHE A 198 -13.85 2.60 14.01
C PHE A 198 -15.36 2.77 14.21
N SER A 199 -16.09 1.65 14.25
CA SER A 199 -17.55 1.66 14.38
C SER A 199 -18.02 2.15 15.74
N LEU A 200 -17.33 1.76 16.81
CA LEU A 200 -17.64 2.18 18.18
C LEU A 200 -17.12 3.59 18.49
N GLY A 201 -16.05 4.02 17.84
CA GLY A 201 -15.41 5.32 18.07
C GLY A 201 -16.01 6.48 17.27
N GLN A 202 -17.09 6.29 16.52
CA GLN A 202 -17.63 7.33 15.64
C GLN A 202 -18.05 8.62 16.32
N ASP A 203 -18.62 8.52 17.53
CA ASP A 203 -19.02 9.69 18.29
C ASP A 203 -17.82 10.62 18.58
N TRP A 204 -16.61 10.07 18.65
CA TRP A 204 -15.38 10.84 18.87
C TRP A 204 -14.85 11.51 17.60
N LEU A 205 -15.39 11.17 16.42
CA LEU A 205 -15.08 11.84 15.16
C LEU A 205 -15.89 13.13 14.98
N GLU A 206 -16.90 13.39 15.85
CA GLU A 206 -17.67 14.64 15.91
C GLU A 206 -18.28 15.06 14.55
N GLY A 207 -18.61 14.11 13.67
CA GLY A 207 -19.16 14.35 12.34
C GLY A 207 -18.15 14.79 11.27
N HIS A 208 -16.85 14.88 11.59
CA HIS A 208 -15.82 15.33 10.63
C HIS A 208 -15.66 14.46 9.39
N GLY A 209 -16.17 13.24 9.39
CA GLY A 209 -16.19 12.32 8.25
C GLY A 209 -17.56 12.17 7.57
N ASP A 210 -18.57 12.94 7.99
CA ASP A 210 -19.92 12.83 7.44
C ASP A 210 -20.01 13.44 6.04
N PRO A 211 -20.99 12.99 5.21
CA PRO A 211 -21.21 13.55 3.89
C PRO A 211 -21.58 15.04 3.97
N ALA A 212 -21.13 15.83 3.01
CA ALA A 212 -21.39 17.26 2.95
C ALA A 212 -22.90 17.59 2.92
N ASP A 213 -23.69 16.76 2.25
CA ASP A 213 -25.15 16.83 2.23
C ASP A 213 -25.76 15.43 2.40
N PRO A 214 -26.19 15.07 3.63
CA PRO A 214 -26.82 13.78 3.87
C PRO A 214 -28.16 13.57 3.15
N THR A 215 -28.80 14.66 2.67
CA THR A 215 -30.09 14.55 1.97
C THR A 215 -29.92 13.98 0.58
N VAL A 216 -28.79 14.24 -0.09
CA VAL A 216 -28.46 13.68 -1.41
C VAL A 216 -28.40 12.15 -1.38
N LEU A 217 -27.90 11.57 -0.31
CA LEU A 217 -27.81 10.11 -0.17
C LEU A 217 -29.17 9.41 -0.17
N LYS A 218 -30.21 10.10 0.32
CA LYS A 218 -31.58 9.56 0.41
C LYS A 218 -32.38 9.78 -0.88
N GLN A 219 -31.88 10.60 -1.81
CA GLN A 219 -32.57 10.87 -3.08
C GLN A 219 -32.49 9.64 -3.99
N PRO A 220 -33.48 9.41 -4.86
CA PRO A 220 -33.41 8.41 -5.91
C PRO A 220 -32.20 8.63 -6.81
N ALA A 221 -31.44 7.59 -7.10
CA ALA A 221 -30.19 7.70 -7.88
C ALA A 221 -30.42 8.12 -9.34
N SER A 222 -31.56 7.77 -9.91
CA SER A 222 -32.03 8.28 -11.19
C SER A 222 -33.54 8.10 -11.30
N ALA A 223 -34.18 8.91 -12.14
CA ALA A 223 -35.61 8.82 -12.43
C ALA A 223 -36.02 7.47 -13.10
N SER A 224 -35.08 6.79 -13.75
CA SER A 224 -35.28 5.52 -14.44
C SER A 224 -35.01 4.28 -13.60
N LEU A 225 -34.22 4.40 -12.50
CA LEU A 225 -33.86 3.32 -11.58
C LEU A 225 -34.46 3.50 -10.19
N GLY A 226 -35.60 4.15 -10.06
CA GLY A 226 -36.26 4.64 -8.85
C GLY A 226 -36.44 3.70 -7.65
N LEU A 227 -35.82 2.53 -7.66
CA LEU A 227 -35.85 1.54 -6.59
C LEU A 227 -34.71 1.73 -5.55
N LEU A 228 -33.64 2.42 -5.90
CA LEU A 228 -32.47 2.62 -5.04
C LEU A 228 -32.18 4.11 -4.84
N ASN A 229 -31.86 4.47 -3.60
CA ASN A 229 -31.30 5.79 -3.30
C ASN A 229 -29.80 5.84 -3.68
N VAL A 230 -29.21 7.03 -3.68
CA VAL A 230 -27.79 7.24 -4.04
C VAL A 230 -26.88 6.38 -3.18
N GLU A 231 -27.11 6.28 -1.86
CA GLU A 231 -26.28 5.48 -0.95
C GLU A 231 -26.29 3.99 -1.31
N ASN A 232 -27.46 3.43 -1.50
CA ASN A 232 -27.59 2.01 -1.87
C ASN A 232 -27.02 1.74 -3.27
N THR A 233 -27.20 2.67 -4.20
CA THR A 233 -26.63 2.58 -5.54
C THR A 233 -25.09 2.53 -5.49
N ILE A 234 -24.45 3.41 -4.72
CA ILE A 234 -22.99 3.38 -4.54
C ILE A 234 -22.54 2.07 -3.89
N SER A 235 -23.25 1.59 -2.87
CA SER A 235 -22.94 0.32 -2.22
C SER A 235 -23.02 -0.86 -3.21
N VAL A 236 -24.06 -0.89 -4.05
CA VAL A 236 -24.21 -1.91 -5.11
C VAL A 236 -23.07 -1.82 -6.12
N TYR A 237 -22.72 -0.62 -6.61
CA TYR A 237 -21.59 -0.46 -7.54
C TYR A 237 -20.25 -0.85 -6.91
N SER A 238 -20.05 -0.56 -5.62
CA SER A 238 -18.84 -0.99 -4.90
C SER A 238 -18.76 -2.51 -4.83
N VAL A 239 -19.87 -3.21 -4.59
CA VAL A 239 -19.91 -4.68 -4.61
C VAL A 239 -19.73 -5.20 -6.04
N LEU A 240 -20.37 -4.59 -7.04
CA LEU A 240 -20.18 -5.00 -8.45
C LEU A 240 -18.74 -4.80 -8.92
N SER A 241 -18.06 -3.76 -8.44
CA SER A 241 -16.64 -3.54 -8.76
C SER A 241 -15.74 -4.67 -8.26
N VAL A 242 -16.12 -5.36 -7.17
CA VAL A 242 -15.39 -6.56 -6.71
C VAL A 242 -15.39 -7.65 -7.80
N PHE A 243 -16.50 -7.89 -8.46
CA PHE A 243 -16.57 -8.88 -9.54
C PHE A 243 -15.75 -8.46 -10.76
N VAL A 244 -15.74 -7.17 -11.09
CA VAL A 244 -14.89 -6.64 -12.18
C VAL A 244 -13.41 -6.85 -11.84
N ILE A 245 -12.97 -6.47 -10.64
CA ILE A 245 -11.59 -6.66 -10.18
C ILE A 245 -11.24 -8.16 -10.10
N TRP A 246 -12.16 -9.00 -9.66
CA TRP A 246 -11.99 -10.45 -9.65
C TRP A 246 -11.68 -11.03 -11.03
N ILE A 247 -12.42 -10.61 -12.06
CA ILE A 247 -12.17 -11.01 -13.45
C ILE A 247 -10.79 -10.48 -13.93
N VAL A 248 -10.48 -9.23 -13.62
CA VAL A 248 -9.22 -8.59 -14.01
C VAL A 248 -8.01 -9.28 -13.39
N LEU A 249 -8.09 -9.65 -12.10
CA LEU A 249 -6.99 -10.33 -11.39
C LEU A 249 -6.72 -11.74 -11.92
N GLN A 250 -7.71 -12.43 -12.46
CA GLN A 250 -7.52 -13.72 -13.13
C GLN A 250 -6.78 -13.60 -14.48
N GLN A 251 -6.62 -12.35 -14.97
CA GLN A 251 -5.91 -12.04 -16.20
C GLN A 251 -4.75 -11.07 -15.89
N PRO A 252 -3.71 -11.48 -15.13
CA PRO A 252 -2.65 -10.57 -14.68
C PRO A 252 -1.91 -9.91 -15.84
N ASN A 253 -1.79 -10.58 -16.97
CA ASN A 253 -1.26 -10.00 -18.21
C ASN A 253 -2.14 -8.85 -18.74
N GLY A 254 -3.46 -8.88 -18.51
CA GLY A 254 -4.38 -7.80 -18.87
C GLY A 254 -4.07 -6.51 -18.12
N VAL A 255 -3.73 -6.60 -16.84
CA VAL A 255 -3.25 -5.45 -16.05
C VAL A 255 -1.99 -4.86 -16.66
N GLY A 256 -1.06 -5.71 -17.13
CA GLY A 256 0.16 -5.31 -17.82
C GLY A 256 -0.08 -4.54 -19.12
N PHE A 257 -1.18 -4.76 -19.82
CA PHE A 257 -1.57 -3.95 -20.99
C PHE A 257 -2.33 -2.69 -20.60
N MET A 258 -3.14 -2.75 -19.52
CA MET A 258 -3.95 -1.63 -19.08
C MET A 258 -3.10 -0.49 -18.52
N LEU A 259 -2.07 -0.79 -17.73
CA LEU A 259 -1.21 0.22 -17.12
C LEU A 259 -0.48 1.09 -18.15
N PRO A 260 0.23 0.54 -19.17
CA PRO A 260 0.82 1.35 -20.24
C PRO A 260 -0.20 2.18 -21.02
N ALA A 261 -1.41 1.66 -21.25
CA ALA A 261 -2.46 2.41 -21.92
C ALA A 261 -2.89 3.63 -21.10
N VAL A 262 -3.11 3.47 -19.79
CA VAL A 262 -3.41 4.58 -18.87
C VAL A 262 -2.25 5.57 -18.80
N ALA A 263 -1.01 5.10 -18.74
CA ALA A 263 0.18 5.96 -18.76
C ALA A 263 0.30 6.76 -20.08
N ALA A 264 0.01 6.13 -21.22
CA ALA A 264 0.03 6.81 -22.52
C ALA A 264 -1.08 7.88 -22.62
N LEU A 265 -2.29 7.60 -22.14
CA LEU A 265 -3.37 8.57 -22.09
C LEU A 265 -3.04 9.74 -21.16
N PHE A 266 -2.45 9.46 -20.01
CA PHE A 266 -1.99 10.50 -19.09
C PHE A 266 -0.88 11.34 -19.73
N LEU A 267 0.09 10.73 -20.39
CA LEU A 267 1.17 11.44 -21.09
C LEU A 267 0.62 12.34 -22.23
N ALA A 268 -0.30 11.84 -23.03
CA ALA A 268 -0.94 12.62 -24.08
C ALA A 268 -1.70 13.82 -23.52
N TRP A 269 -2.47 13.61 -22.45
CA TRP A 269 -3.14 14.69 -21.71
C TRP A 269 -2.14 15.68 -21.12
N PHE A 270 -1.05 15.21 -20.55
CA PHE A 270 -0.04 16.05 -19.93
C PHE A 270 0.68 16.93 -20.95
N VAL A 271 1.04 16.37 -22.12
CA VAL A 271 1.63 17.14 -23.24
C VAL A 271 0.65 18.20 -23.73
N TRP A 272 -0.63 17.84 -23.93
CA TRP A 272 -1.68 18.80 -24.27
C TRP A 272 -1.78 19.92 -23.23
N LEU A 273 -1.79 19.58 -21.93
CA LEU A 273 -1.83 20.53 -20.83
C LEU A 273 -0.66 21.53 -20.90
N LEU A 274 0.57 21.04 -21.04
CA LEU A 274 1.75 21.87 -21.17
C LEU A 274 1.67 22.80 -22.38
N ALA A 275 1.17 22.32 -23.51
CA ALA A 275 1.10 23.09 -24.73
C ALA A 275 0.03 24.20 -24.72
N THR A 276 -1.12 23.96 -24.06
CA THR A 276 -2.32 24.81 -24.20
C THR A 276 -2.73 25.53 -22.95
N GLN A 277 -2.35 25.05 -21.76
CA GLN A 277 -2.89 25.53 -20.48
C GLN A 277 -1.85 26.11 -19.53
N CYS A 278 -0.56 26.01 -19.86
CA CYS A 278 0.54 26.45 -19.01
C CYS A 278 1.28 27.64 -19.63
N ASP A 279 1.64 28.61 -18.79
CA ASP A 279 2.64 29.62 -19.16
C ASP A 279 4.07 29.04 -19.09
N SER A 280 5.09 29.87 -19.35
CA SER A 280 6.49 29.43 -19.41
C SER A 280 7.02 28.94 -18.06
N GLU A 281 6.61 29.59 -16.94
CA GLU A 281 7.04 29.20 -15.59
C GLU A 281 6.33 27.93 -15.15
N GLU A 282 5.01 27.86 -15.36
CA GLU A 282 4.19 26.69 -15.07
C GLU A 282 4.68 25.44 -15.82
N ARG A 283 5.05 25.59 -17.11
CA ARG A 283 5.65 24.49 -17.91
C ARG A 283 6.91 23.96 -17.27
N GLY A 284 7.80 24.84 -16.80
CA GLY A 284 9.01 24.44 -16.11
C GLY A 284 8.75 23.63 -14.86
N LYS A 285 7.86 24.12 -13.99
CA LYS A 285 7.47 23.45 -12.74
C LYS A 285 6.82 22.08 -13.00
N MET A 286 5.84 22.03 -13.91
CA MET A 286 5.12 20.80 -14.26
C MET A 286 6.03 19.77 -14.90
N SER A 287 6.95 20.19 -15.80
CA SER A 287 7.92 19.28 -16.42
C SER A 287 8.91 18.70 -15.40
N ALA A 288 9.38 19.51 -14.46
CA ALA A 288 10.22 19.04 -13.36
C ALA A 288 9.46 18.03 -12.47
N LEU A 289 8.19 18.30 -12.16
CA LEU A 289 7.36 17.37 -11.41
C LEU A 289 7.15 16.05 -12.16
N PHE A 290 6.83 16.11 -13.45
CA PHE A 290 6.68 14.91 -14.28
C PHE A 290 7.95 14.05 -14.27
N PHE A 291 9.12 14.67 -14.39
CA PHE A 291 10.41 13.98 -14.30
C PHE A 291 10.57 13.26 -12.94
N LEU A 292 10.21 13.91 -11.82
CA LEU A 292 10.27 13.30 -10.49
C LEU A 292 9.28 12.11 -10.37
N ILE A 293 8.10 12.21 -10.98
CA ILE A 293 7.11 11.12 -11.02
C ILE A 293 7.67 9.92 -11.79
N VAL A 294 8.28 10.13 -12.94
CA VAL A 294 8.91 9.04 -13.74
C VAL A 294 10.03 8.37 -12.94
N ILE A 295 10.90 9.16 -12.30
CA ILE A 295 11.98 8.63 -11.44
C ILE A 295 11.40 7.85 -10.25
N SER A 296 10.32 8.31 -9.65
CA SER A 296 9.69 7.59 -8.54
C SER A 296 9.16 6.21 -8.97
N THR A 297 8.73 6.03 -10.23
CA THR A 297 8.35 4.72 -10.76
C THR A 297 9.51 3.73 -10.70
N VAL A 298 10.71 4.16 -11.10
CA VAL A 298 11.92 3.32 -11.04
C VAL A 298 12.25 2.96 -9.59
N PHE A 299 12.13 3.92 -8.68
CA PHE A 299 12.33 3.66 -7.25
C PHE A 299 11.34 2.60 -6.72
N TRP A 300 10.04 2.80 -6.97
CA TRP A 300 9.01 1.89 -6.48
C TRP A 300 9.11 0.49 -7.09
N SER A 301 9.55 0.36 -8.36
CA SER A 301 9.73 -0.95 -8.97
C SER A 301 10.81 -1.79 -8.29
N MET A 302 11.85 -1.15 -7.77
CA MET A 302 12.88 -1.82 -6.98
C MET A 302 12.45 -2.04 -5.52
N PHE A 303 11.83 -1.04 -4.91
CA PHE A 303 11.42 -1.09 -3.49
C PHE A 303 10.34 -2.15 -3.22
N GLU A 304 9.34 -2.27 -4.10
CA GLU A 304 8.23 -3.23 -3.95
C GLU A 304 8.66 -4.69 -4.11
N GLN A 305 9.89 -4.96 -4.58
CA GLN A 305 10.48 -6.29 -4.59
C GLN A 305 10.62 -6.89 -3.18
N SER A 306 10.51 -6.07 -2.14
CA SER A 306 10.51 -6.52 -0.73
C SER A 306 9.41 -7.55 -0.43
N GLY A 307 8.23 -7.45 -1.04
CA GLY A 307 7.13 -8.42 -0.90
C GLY A 307 7.15 -9.54 -1.93
N GLY A 308 8.04 -9.48 -2.92
CA GLY A 308 8.17 -10.42 -4.03
C GLY A 308 9.51 -11.15 -4.04
N SER A 309 10.39 -10.75 -4.95
CA SER A 309 11.69 -11.45 -5.17
C SER A 309 12.60 -11.46 -3.94
N MET A 310 12.60 -10.41 -3.11
CA MET A 310 13.40 -10.42 -1.86
C MET A 310 12.84 -11.42 -0.83
N THR A 311 11.52 -11.58 -0.77
CA THR A 311 10.91 -12.61 0.10
C THR A 311 11.26 -14.03 -0.39
N LEU A 312 11.26 -14.29 -1.71
CA LEU A 312 11.69 -15.56 -2.27
C LEU A 312 13.20 -15.78 -2.06
N PHE A 313 14.03 -14.74 -2.17
CA PHE A 313 15.45 -14.81 -1.85
C PHE A 313 15.67 -15.15 -0.37
N ALA A 314 14.93 -14.52 0.53
CA ALA A 314 14.98 -14.83 1.96
C ALA A 314 14.65 -16.31 2.22
N ASP A 315 13.58 -16.82 1.61
CA ASP A 315 13.09 -18.19 1.79
C ASP A 315 14.07 -19.26 1.31
N ARG A 316 14.79 -19.00 0.21
CA ARG A 316 15.57 -20.03 -0.49
C ARG A 316 17.08 -19.94 -0.33
N ALA A 317 17.57 -18.74 -0.10
CA ALA A 317 19.02 -18.48 -0.18
C ALA A 317 19.60 -17.92 1.13
N THR A 318 18.77 -17.64 2.16
CA THR A 318 19.23 -16.97 3.37
C THR A 318 19.16 -17.88 4.58
N ASP A 319 20.24 -17.91 5.38
CA ASP A 319 20.16 -18.39 6.75
C ASP A 319 19.35 -17.39 7.57
N LEU A 320 18.12 -17.75 7.89
CA LEU A 320 17.14 -16.88 8.55
C LEU A 320 17.40 -16.73 10.06
N THR A 321 18.54 -17.18 10.57
CA THR A 321 18.91 -17.03 11.97
C THR A 321 19.42 -15.63 12.27
N LEU A 322 18.72 -14.91 13.12
CA LEU A 322 19.09 -13.56 13.56
C LEU A 322 19.06 -13.48 15.09
N PHE A 323 20.15 -13.02 15.71
CA PHE A 323 20.30 -12.98 17.19
C PHE A 323 20.04 -14.33 17.87
N GLY A 324 20.33 -15.45 17.21
CA GLY A 324 20.09 -16.80 17.73
C GLY A 324 18.62 -17.27 17.67
N MET A 325 17.76 -16.51 17.03
CA MET A 325 16.36 -16.88 16.76
C MET A 325 16.20 -17.23 15.28
N GLU A 326 15.53 -18.31 15.00
CA GLU A 326 15.15 -18.70 13.64
C GLU A 326 13.87 -17.95 13.26
N LEU A 327 13.96 -17.12 12.23
CA LEU A 327 12.86 -16.34 11.69
C LEU A 327 12.33 -17.00 10.41
N THR A 328 11.18 -16.53 9.92
CA THR A 328 10.65 -16.92 8.61
C THR A 328 10.94 -15.83 7.58
N ALA A 329 10.95 -16.15 6.30
CA ALA A 329 11.14 -15.16 5.23
C ALA A 329 10.13 -14.01 5.30
N ALA A 330 8.86 -14.31 5.60
CA ALA A 330 7.80 -13.29 5.76
C ALA A 330 8.07 -12.33 6.93
N GLN A 331 8.68 -12.78 8.01
CA GLN A 331 9.00 -11.95 9.18
C GLN A 331 10.03 -10.86 8.87
N PHE A 332 10.93 -11.08 7.91
CA PHE A 332 11.87 -10.03 7.47
C PHE A 332 11.16 -8.80 6.85
N GLY A 333 9.92 -8.94 6.39
CA GLY A 333 9.10 -7.81 5.97
C GLY A 333 8.87 -6.76 7.06
N SER A 334 9.01 -7.13 8.35
CA SER A 334 8.95 -6.18 9.47
C SER A 334 10.12 -5.20 9.50
N ALA A 335 11.25 -5.54 8.90
CA ALA A 335 12.48 -4.75 8.96
C ALA A 335 12.27 -3.33 8.40
N ASN A 336 11.55 -3.17 7.30
CA ASN A 336 11.23 -1.85 6.75
C ASN A 336 10.49 -0.98 7.78
N ALA A 337 9.41 -1.46 8.35
CA ALA A 337 8.61 -0.69 9.32
C ALA A 337 9.40 -0.37 10.61
N ILE A 338 10.21 -1.30 11.09
CA ILE A 338 11.12 -1.09 12.23
C ILE A 338 12.12 0.02 11.90
N PHE A 339 12.77 -0.05 10.72
CA PHE A 339 13.72 0.97 10.30
C PHE A 339 13.05 2.34 10.05
N ILE A 340 11.80 2.39 9.56
CA ILE A 340 11.07 3.66 9.46
C ILE A 340 10.90 4.28 10.85
N ILE A 341 10.48 3.51 11.86
CA ILE A 341 10.31 4.00 13.24
C ILE A 341 11.65 4.56 13.78
N LEU A 342 12.75 3.87 13.53
CA LEU A 342 14.08 4.26 14.03
C LEU A 342 14.69 5.43 13.26
N LEU A 343 14.54 5.47 11.93
CA LEU A 343 15.21 6.43 11.07
C LEU A 343 14.41 7.73 10.88
N SER A 344 13.07 7.70 10.94
CA SER A 344 12.26 8.89 10.70
C SER A 344 12.63 10.08 11.61
N PRO A 345 12.84 9.90 12.93
CA PRO A 345 13.31 11.00 13.78
C PRO A 345 14.67 11.55 13.36
N ILE A 346 15.59 10.68 12.94
CA ILE A 346 16.93 11.05 12.47
C ILE A 346 16.82 11.92 11.22
N PHE A 347 16.03 11.49 10.23
CA PHE A 347 15.82 12.25 8.99
C PHE A 347 15.07 13.56 9.23
N ALA A 348 14.11 13.59 10.17
CA ALA A 348 13.39 14.80 10.56
C ALA A 348 14.31 15.87 11.17
N LEU A 349 15.35 15.47 11.87
CA LEU A 349 16.37 16.39 12.42
C LEU A 349 17.48 16.70 11.40
N MET A 350 17.84 15.75 10.57
CA MET A 350 18.94 15.87 9.60
C MET A 350 18.65 16.92 8.52
N TRP A 351 17.47 16.90 7.88
CA TRP A 351 17.18 17.83 6.78
C TRP A 351 17.22 19.29 7.21
N PRO A 352 16.57 19.72 8.32
CA PRO A 352 16.71 21.09 8.82
C PRO A 352 18.15 21.47 9.22
N ALA A 353 18.90 20.53 9.78
CA ALA A 353 20.30 20.76 10.14
C ALA A 353 21.19 20.97 8.90
N LEU A 354 20.98 20.22 7.82
CA LEU A 354 21.67 20.41 6.55
C LEU A 354 21.29 21.75 5.90
N LEU A 355 20.01 22.13 5.96
CA LEU A 355 19.51 23.41 5.46
C LEU A 355 20.15 24.59 6.20
N SER A 356 20.20 24.53 7.53
CA SER A 356 20.83 25.62 8.35
C SER A 356 22.31 25.81 8.07
N ASN A 357 23.01 24.77 7.60
CA ASN A 357 24.40 24.82 7.20
C ASN A 357 24.61 25.08 5.69
N ASN A 358 23.56 25.37 4.92
CA ASN A 358 23.60 25.58 3.46
C ASN A 358 24.20 24.41 2.65
N ILE A 359 24.08 23.16 3.15
CA ILE A 359 24.54 21.93 2.49
C ILE A 359 23.41 20.94 2.21
N GLU A 360 22.16 21.40 2.30
CA GLU A 360 21.00 20.55 1.98
C GLU A 360 21.00 20.17 0.49
N PRO A 361 20.95 18.87 0.14
CA PRO A 361 20.82 18.45 -1.25
C PRO A 361 19.50 18.94 -1.88
N SER A 362 19.55 19.31 -3.15
CA SER A 362 18.34 19.67 -3.91
C SER A 362 17.36 18.48 -3.98
N THR A 363 16.09 18.77 -4.24
CA THR A 363 15.06 17.72 -4.38
C THR A 363 15.46 16.61 -5.39
N PRO A 364 15.94 16.92 -6.61
CA PRO A 364 16.44 15.88 -7.52
C PRO A 364 17.63 15.09 -6.97
N ALA A 365 18.52 15.74 -6.23
CA ALA A 365 19.67 15.06 -5.61
C ALA A 365 19.21 14.06 -4.51
N LYS A 366 18.20 14.42 -3.71
CA LYS A 366 17.61 13.51 -2.72
C LYS A 366 16.96 12.30 -3.39
N PHE A 367 16.27 12.48 -4.51
CA PHE A 367 15.74 11.38 -5.33
C PHE A 367 16.86 10.49 -5.88
N GLY A 368 17.93 11.08 -6.41
CA GLY A 368 19.11 10.35 -6.86
C GLY A 368 19.75 9.53 -5.75
N LEU A 369 19.89 10.10 -4.55
CA LEU A 369 20.38 9.38 -3.37
C LEU A 369 19.49 8.21 -3.00
N GLY A 370 18.16 8.37 -3.09
CA GLY A 370 17.21 7.28 -2.86
C GLY A 370 17.41 6.12 -3.84
N ILE A 371 17.52 6.39 -5.14
CA ILE A 371 17.73 5.35 -6.16
C ILE A 371 19.07 4.65 -5.97
N VAL A 372 20.14 5.40 -5.71
CA VAL A 372 21.47 4.82 -5.45
C VAL A 372 21.42 3.88 -4.24
N GLN A 373 20.78 4.29 -3.14
CA GLN A 373 20.69 3.47 -1.94
C GLN A 373 19.89 2.18 -2.17
N VAL A 374 18.77 2.23 -2.92
CA VAL A 374 18.03 0.99 -3.29
C VAL A 374 18.92 0.07 -4.12
N GLY A 375 19.65 0.61 -5.10
CA GLY A 375 20.62 -0.16 -5.88
C GLY A 375 21.73 -0.78 -5.02
N LEU A 376 22.25 -0.02 -4.05
CA LEU A 376 23.25 -0.53 -3.09
C LEU A 376 22.65 -1.64 -2.19
N GLY A 377 21.38 -1.58 -1.85
CA GLY A 377 20.68 -2.64 -1.11
C GLY A 377 20.69 -3.97 -1.88
N PHE A 378 20.37 -3.94 -3.17
CA PHE A 378 20.52 -5.14 -4.03
C PHE A 378 21.99 -5.54 -4.20
N GLY A 379 22.91 -4.56 -4.30
CA GLY A 379 24.36 -4.80 -4.30
C GLY A 379 24.82 -5.55 -3.05
N ALA A 380 24.27 -5.22 -1.88
CA ALA A 380 24.58 -5.95 -0.64
C ALA A 380 24.15 -7.41 -0.70
N LEU A 381 22.97 -7.71 -1.27
CA LEU A 381 22.52 -9.09 -1.47
C LEU A 381 23.42 -9.86 -2.43
N LEU A 382 23.90 -9.21 -3.51
CA LEU A 382 24.86 -9.82 -4.45
C LEU A 382 26.22 -10.12 -3.77
N ILE A 383 26.70 -9.23 -2.90
CA ILE A 383 27.91 -9.49 -2.11
C ILE A 383 27.68 -10.67 -1.18
N GLY A 384 26.53 -10.75 -0.53
CA GLY A 384 26.14 -11.88 0.31
C GLY A 384 26.16 -13.21 -0.45
N LEU A 385 25.59 -13.25 -1.66
CA LEU A 385 25.58 -14.43 -2.54
C LEU A 385 26.99 -14.92 -2.92
N ASN A 386 27.96 -14.01 -3.02
CA ASN A 386 29.36 -14.37 -3.27
C ASN A 386 30.13 -14.79 -2.00
N ASN A 387 29.51 -14.69 -0.83
CA ASN A 387 30.10 -15.06 0.46
C ASN A 387 29.12 -15.94 1.27
N PRO A 388 28.70 -17.10 0.74
CA PRO A 388 27.80 -17.98 1.45
C PRO A 388 28.55 -18.69 2.61
N ASP A 389 27.78 -19.18 3.56
CA ASP A 389 28.29 -20.03 4.63
C ASP A 389 28.65 -21.47 4.12
N SER A 390 29.01 -22.36 5.04
CA SER A 390 29.34 -23.77 4.73
C SER A 390 28.14 -24.57 4.20
N ALA A 391 26.91 -24.12 4.43
CA ALA A 391 25.69 -24.74 3.91
C ALA A 391 25.24 -24.12 2.55
N GLY A 392 25.96 -23.12 2.04
CA GLY A 392 25.65 -22.42 0.81
C GLY A 392 24.61 -21.31 1.00
N LEU A 393 24.28 -20.95 2.24
CA LEU A 393 23.30 -19.92 2.57
C LEU A 393 23.95 -18.56 2.82
N VAL A 394 23.22 -17.52 2.50
CA VAL A 394 23.60 -16.12 2.73
C VAL A 394 23.20 -15.72 4.16
N SER A 395 24.10 -15.06 4.89
CA SER A 395 23.75 -14.56 6.23
C SER A 395 22.60 -13.56 6.18
N ALA A 396 21.64 -13.66 7.11
CA ALA A 396 20.51 -12.74 7.28
C ALA A 396 20.92 -11.25 7.40
N TRP A 397 22.14 -10.97 7.86
CA TRP A 397 22.63 -9.58 7.99
C TRP A 397 22.73 -8.84 6.66
N TRP A 398 22.97 -9.52 5.55
CA TRP A 398 22.93 -8.91 4.22
C TRP A 398 21.51 -8.47 3.84
N LEU A 399 20.51 -9.27 4.22
CA LEU A 399 19.11 -8.93 4.02
C LEU A 399 18.69 -7.74 4.90
N VAL A 400 19.12 -7.74 6.17
CA VAL A 400 18.91 -6.62 7.11
C VAL A 400 19.53 -5.32 6.55
N LEU A 401 20.76 -5.40 6.03
CA LEU A 401 21.44 -4.26 5.40
C LEU A 401 20.68 -3.77 4.16
N ALA A 402 20.17 -4.67 3.32
CA ALA A 402 19.35 -4.30 2.17
C ALA A 402 18.07 -3.56 2.60
N TYR A 403 17.33 -4.06 3.58
CA TYR A 403 16.16 -3.36 4.12
C TYR A 403 16.49 -2.02 4.74
N PHE A 404 17.63 -1.91 5.44
CA PHE A 404 18.10 -0.62 5.99
C PHE A 404 18.33 0.42 4.87
N LEU A 405 19.05 0.02 3.80
CA LEU A 405 19.33 0.90 2.67
C LEU A 405 18.06 1.26 1.90
N HIS A 406 17.14 0.31 1.69
CA HIS A 406 15.86 0.56 1.05
C HIS A 406 14.98 1.51 1.86
N THR A 407 14.94 1.36 3.19
CA THR A 407 14.16 2.24 4.06
C THR A 407 14.76 3.65 4.14
N SER A 408 16.09 3.76 4.23
CA SER A 408 16.78 5.05 4.15
C SER A 408 16.49 5.76 2.81
N ALA A 409 16.48 5.00 1.72
CA ALA A 409 16.12 5.47 0.39
C ALA A 409 14.67 5.97 0.31
N GLU A 410 13.73 5.24 0.90
CA GLU A 410 12.32 5.64 0.99
C GLU A 410 12.16 6.97 1.71
N LEU A 411 12.86 7.18 2.81
CA LEU A 411 12.85 8.45 3.56
C LEU A 411 13.49 9.62 2.80
N CYS A 412 14.39 9.35 1.85
CA CYS A 412 14.93 10.37 0.94
C CYS A 412 13.94 10.75 -0.17
N LEU A 413 12.98 9.91 -0.53
CA LEU A 413 12.15 10.11 -1.72
C LEU A 413 10.68 10.35 -1.39
N SER A 414 10.06 9.52 -0.57
CA SER A 414 8.60 9.49 -0.41
C SER A 414 8.02 10.77 0.21
N PRO A 415 8.48 11.27 1.37
CA PRO A 415 7.97 12.51 1.95
C PRO A 415 8.26 13.73 1.09
N ILE A 416 9.44 13.74 0.46
CA ILE A 416 9.91 14.85 -0.37
C ILE A 416 9.14 14.92 -1.67
N GLY A 417 8.82 13.76 -2.26
CA GLY A 417 8.01 13.66 -3.47
C GLY A 417 6.59 14.18 -3.28
N LEU A 418 5.92 13.80 -2.21
CA LEU A 418 4.60 14.33 -1.86
C LEU A 418 4.61 15.86 -1.70
N SER A 419 5.63 16.40 -1.03
CA SER A 419 5.84 17.84 -0.91
C SER A 419 6.09 18.49 -2.28
N ALA A 420 6.91 17.86 -3.15
CA ALA A 420 7.18 18.37 -4.50
C ALA A 420 5.92 18.42 -5.37
N VAL A 421 5.04 17.40 -5.28
CA VAL A 421 3.75 17.39 -6.00
C VAL A 421 2.92 18.63 -5.63
N THR A 422 2.78 18.95 -4.35
CA THR A 422 2.00 20.11 -3.92
C THR A 422 2.62 21.45 -4.29
N LYS A 423 3.98 21.55 -4.27
CA LYS A 423 4.70 22.79 -4.55
C LYS A 423 4.86 23.11 -6.04
N LEU A 424 5.03 22.08 -6.88
CA LEU A 424 5.30 22.23 -8.31
C LEU A 424 4.04 22.16 -9.16
N SER A 425 2.95 21.59 -8.65
CA SER A 425 1.69 21.52 -9.38
C SER A 425 1.02 22.89 -9.46
N ILE A 426 0.38 23.14 -10.61
CA ILE A 426 -0.54 24.26 -10.76
C ILE A 426 -1.76 24.01 -9.87
N ALA A 427 -2.24 25.02 -9.14
CA ALA A 427 -3.31 24.88 -8.13
C ALA A 427 -4.54 24.09 -8.64
N ARG A 428 -4.97 24.34 -9.88
CA ARG A 428 -6.13 23.67 -10.52
C ARG A 428 -5.92 22.18 -10.83
N TYR A 429 -4.65 21.66 -10.79
CA TYR A 429 -4.32 20.29 -11.18
C TYR A 429 -3.57 19.52 -10.09
N VAL A 430 -3.43 20.05 -8.87
CA VAL A 430 -2.75 19.39 -7.74
C VAL A 430 -3.32 17.98 -7.50
N GLY A 431 -4.64 17.82 -7.50
CA GLY A 431 -5.28 16.52 -7.30
C GLY A 431 -4.95 15.51 -8.40
N VAL A 432 -4.89 15.94 -9.66
CA VAL A 432 -4.54 15.07 -10.78
C VAL A 432 -3.08 14.65 -10.72
N MET A 433 -2.18 15.59 -10.37
CA MET A 433 -0.74 15.28 -10.22
C MET A 433 -0.47 14.39 -9.00
N MET A 434 -1.26 14.53 -7.93
CA MET A 434 -1.22 13.60 -6.81
C MET A 434 -1.69 12.20 -7.23
N GLY A 435 -2.75 12.12 -8.04
CA GLY A 435 -3.19 10.87 -8.67
C GLY A 435 -2.10 10.25 -9.55
N ALA A 436 -1.37 11.06 -10.33
CA ALA A 436 -0.24 10.60 -11.14
C ALA A 436 0.92 10.05 -10.29
N TRP A 437 1.19 10.67 -9.13
CA TRP A 437 2.17 10.16 -8.17
C TRP A 437 1.82 8.76 -7.67
N PHE A 438 0.56 8.52 -7.29
CA PHE A 438 0.11 7.19 -6.85
C PHE A 438 0.05 6.19 -8.01
N LEU A 439 -0.27 6.65 -9.23
CA LEU A 439 -0.22 5.81 -10.43
C LEU A 439 1.21 5.37 -10.74
N ALA A 440 2.22 6.21 -10.50
CA ALA A 440 3.63 5.85 -10.62
C ALA A 440 4.01 4.72 -9.64
N SER A 441 3.51 4.77 -8.40
CA SER A 441 3.70 3.69 -7.42
C SER A 441 3.00 2.40 -7.87
N ALA A 442 1.76 2.50 -8.37
CA ALA A 442 1.02 1.36 -8.93
C ALA A 442 1.76 0.70 -10.09
N TYR A 443 2.31 1.52 -10.99
CA TYR A 443 3.10 1.03 -12.13
C TYR A 443 4.41 0.39 -11.68
N GLY A 444 5.12 1.02 -10.73
CA GLY A 444 6.33 0.47 -10.13
C GLY A 444 6.10 -0.88 -9.45
N SER A 445 4.97 -1.05 -8.75
CA SER A 445 4.61 -2.32 -8.11
C SER A 445 4.32 -3.46 -9.10
N TYR A 446 3.92 -3.12 -10.33
CA TYR A 446 3.68 -4.12 -11.37
C TYR A 446 4.97 -4.55 -12.10
N LEU A 447 5.93 -3.63 -12.29
CA LEU A 447 7.22 -3.90 -12.96
C LEU A 447 8.12 -4.81 -12.14
#